data_45d795fbd3a86c9718c94cbb49963db3
#
_entry.id   45d795fbd3a86c9718c94cbb49963db3
#
_cell.length_a   1.000
_cell.length_b   1.000
_cell.length_c   1.000
_cell.angle_alpha   90.00
_cell.angle_beta   90.00
_cell.angle_gamma   90.00
#
_symmetry.space_group_name_H-M   'P 1'
#
loop_
_entity.id
_entity.type
_entity.pdbx_description
1 polymer ?
#
loop_
_entity_poly.entity_id
_entity_poly.type
_entity_poly.pdbx_seq_one_letter_code
_entity_poly.pdbx_strand_id
1 'polypeptide(L)'
;CPHRGAPLSLGKVCDGHLQCGYHGLRVDCTGKSVSMPGQRVQAFPKARSFAVVERYGFIWVWPGDKDAADAALIPNLQWHDNPEWAYDGGLFHIKADYRLMIDNLMDLTHETYVHASSIGQAEIDETPCKTEVIGESEVVTSRFMENIEAPPFWKMALRSNGLADDVPVDRWQVCRFTPPSHVLIEVGVAHAGKGGYDAADEHKVYSMVVDFITPETDGSMWYFWGMARKFNPGDASVTAAIKQGQHKIFSEDLEMLELQQRNLADYPDR
;
A
#
# COMPACT_ATOMS: atom_id res chain seq x y z
N CYS A 1 -15.86 -7.49 22.80
CA CYS A 1 -17.08 -7.21 23.56
C CYS A 1 -16.78 -7.24 25.06
N PRO A 2 -17.04 -6.20 25.84
CA PRO A 2 -16.67 -6.12 27.27
C PRO A 2 -17.43 -7.10 28.17
N HIS A 3 -18.50 -7.72 27.66
CA HIS A 3 -19.27 -8.70 28.45
C HIS A 3 -18.56 -10.06 28.54
N ARG A 4 -18.22 -10.67 27.39
CA ARG A 4 -17.67 -12.06 27.32
C ARG A 4 -16.58 -12.21 26.25
N GLY A 5 -15.91 -11.13 25.87
CA GLY A 5 -14.80 -11.19 24.91
C GLY A 5 -15.17 -11.53 23.46
N ALA A 6 -16.47 -11.64 23.12
CA ALA A 6 -16.88 -11.93 21.75
C ALA A 6 -16.42 -10.81 20.79
N PRO A 7 -15.98 -11.13 19.56
CA PRO A 7 -15.56 -10.14 18.60
C PRO A 7 -16.74 -9.22 18.22
N LEU A 8 -16.55 -7.92 18.36
CA LEU A 8 -17.57 -6.92 18.00
C LEU A 8 -17.74 -6.80 16.47
N SER A 9 -16.75 -7.21 15.72
CA SER A 9 -16.79 -7.27 14.25
C SER A 9 -17.88 -8.22 13.71
N LEU A 10 -18.28 -9.23 14.48
CA LEU A 10 -19.41 -10.12 14.16
C LEU A 10 -20.78 -9.53 14.60
N GLY A 11 -20.78 -8.31 15.08
CA GLY A 11 -21.97 -7.59 15.47
C GLY A 11 -22.60 -6.82 14.31
N LYS A 12 -23.54 -5.93 14.66
CA LYS A 12 -24.19 -5.04 13.70
C LYS A 12 -24.38 -3.64 14.27
N VAL A 13 -24.43 -2.66 13.39
CA VAL A 13 -24.76 -1.29 13.77
C VAL A 13 -26.30 -1.16 13.89
N CYS A 14 -26.80 -0.69 15.03
CA CYS A 14 -28.21 -0.46 15.31
C CYS A 14 -28.36 0.88 16.02
N ASP A 15 -29.14 1.79 15.45
CA ASP A 15 -29.45 3.11 16.02
C ASP A 15 -28.18 3.86 16.48
N GLY A 16 -27.13 3.86 15.66
CA GLY A 16 -25.85 4.53 15.98
C GLY A 16 -24.98 3.80 17.01
N HIS A 17 -25.35 2.61 17.43
CA HIS A 17 -24.61 1.79 18.38
C HIS A 17 -24.14 0.48 17.76
N LEU A 18 -23.01 -0.04 18.20
CA LEU A 18 -22.53 -1.37 17.80
C LEU A 18 -23.14 -2.43 18.73
N GLN A 19 -23.99 -3.30 18.18
CA GLN A 19 -24.62 -4.39 18.92
C GLN A 19 -23.84 -5.68 18.75
N CYS A 20 -23.35 -6.22 19.87
CA CYS A 20 -22.65 -7.50 19.91
C CYS A 20 -23.57 -8.66 19.44
N GLY A 21 -23.08 -9.49 18.53
CA GLY A 21 -23.83 -10.61 17.98
C GLY A 21 -24.11 -11.75 18.97
N TYR A 22 -23.42 -11.76 20.14
CA TYR A 22 -23.57 -12.88 21.09
C TYR A 22 -24.77 -12.70 22.02
N HIS A 23 -24.84 -11.58 22.79
CA HIS A 23 -25.92 -11.36 23.77
C HIS A 23 -26.63 -10.01 23.59
N GLY A 24 -26.44 -9.33 22.45
CA GLY A 24 -27.14 -8.09 22.16
C GLY A 24 -26.65 -6.87 22.97
N LEU A 25 -25.49 -6.96 23.65
CA LEU A 25 -24.91 -5.77 24.31
C LEU A 25 -24.66 -4.68 23.27
N ARG A 26 -25.18 -3.48 23.51
CA ARG A 26 -24.94 -2.29 22.67
C ARG A 26 -23.87 -1.42 23.31
N VAL A 27 -22.92 -0.96 22.49
CA VAL A 27 -21.88 -0.01 22.89
C VAL A 27 -21.94 1.23 21.97
N ASP A 28 -21.70 2.40 22.53
CA ASP A 28 -21.60 3.66 21.77
C ASP A 28 -20.20 3.85 21.17
N CYS A 29 -19.98 4.92 20.40
CA CYS A 29 -18.71 5.25 19.76
C CYS A 29 -17.56 5.54 20.76
N THR A 30 -17.89 5.78 22.05
CA THR A 30 -16.88 5.94 23.12
C THR A 30 -16.49 4.62 23.76
N GLY A 31 -17.12 3.50 23.34
CA GLY A 31 -16.96 2.19 23.93
C GLY A 31 -17.81 1.92 25.17
N LYS A 32 -18.66 2.88 25.59
CA LYS A 32 -19.53 2.73 26.77
C LYS A 32 -20.68 1.78 26.44
N SER A 33 -20.94 0.83 27.35
CA SER A 33 -22.12 -0.03 27.28
C SER A 33 -23.39 0.77 27.56
N VAL A 34 -24.35 0.75 26.65
CA VAL A 34 -25.58 1.55 26.72
C VAL A 34 -26.83 0.74 27.04
N SER A 35 -26.90 -0.50 26.54
CA SER A 35 -28.01 -1.41 26.81
C SER A 35 -27.65 -2.86 26.59
N MET A 36 -28.37 -3.74 27.28
CA MET A 36 -28.29 -5.20 27.07
C MET A 36 -29.62 -5.85 27.45
N PRO A 37 -30.20 -6.77 26.69
CA PRO A 37 -31.43 -7.45 27.04
C PRO A 37 -31.34 -8.14 28.41
N GLY A 38 -32.28 -7.84 29.28
CA GLY A 38 -32.42 -8.48 30.58
C GLY A 38 -31.34 -8.19 31.62
N GLN A 39 -30.40 -7.27 31.35
CA GLN A 39 -29.28 -6.98 32.25
C GLN A 39 -29.02 -5.47 32.40
N ARG A 40 -28.48 -5.09 33.57
CA ARG A 40 -27.96 -3.72 33.83
C ARG A 40 -26.53 -3.63 33.29
N VAL A 41 -26.21 -2.52 32.60
CA VAL A 41 -24.92 -2.37 31.88
C VAL A 41 -23.90 -1.46 32.60
N GLN A 42 -24.28 -0.83 33.73
CA GLN A 42 -23.42 0.14 34.42
C GLN A 42 -22.12 -0.44 34.97
N ALA A 43 -22.08 -1.75 35.23
CA ALA A 43 -20.89 -2.44 35.75
C ALA A 43 -19.95 -2.96 34.66
N PHE A 44 -20.32 -2.87 33.37
CA PHE A 44 -19.47 -3.35 32.31
C PHE A 44 -18.30 -2.37 32.02
N PRO A 45 -17.09 -2.86 31.85
CA PRO A 45 -15.98 -2.01 31.43
C PRO A 45 -16.27 -1.40 30.05
N LYS A 46 -15.59 -0.30 29.72
CA LYS A 46 -15.64 0.26 28.36
C LYS A 46 -14.92 -0.66 27.38
N ALA A 47 -15.49 -0.82 26.21
CA ALA A 47 -14.74 -1.34 25.06
C ALA A 47 -13.66 -0.32 24.67
N ARG A 48 -12.49 -0.78 24.29
CA ARG A 48 -11.46 0.10 23.71
C ARG A 48 -12.00 0.70 22.42
N SER A 49 -11.80 1.99 22.23
CA SER A 49 -12.16 2.71 21.01
C SER A 49 -10.96 3.51 20.52
N PHE A 50 -10.86 3.70 19.21
CA PHE A 50 -9.75 4.32 18.53
C PHE A 50 -10.20 5.59 17.81
N ALA A 51 -9.29 6.53 17.56
CA ALA A 51 -9.53 7.60 16.61
C ALA A 51 -9.53 7.02 15.19
N VAL A 52 -10.50 7.43 14.40
CA VAL A 52 -10.68 6.93 13.02
C VAL A 52 -10.97 8.10 12.09
N VAL A 53 -10.36 8.10 10.92
CA VAL A 53 -10.61 9.04 9.84
C VAL A 53 -10.83 8.26 8.55
N GLU A 54 -11.86 8.62 7.79
CA GLU A 54 -12.06 8.17 6.42
C GLU A 54 -11.51 9.24 5.48
N ARG A 55 -10.49 8.88 4.69
CA ARG A 55 -9.84 9.77 3.73
C ARG A 55 -9.21 8.98 2.60
N TYR A 56 -9.32 9.47 1.38
CA TYR A 56 -8.73 8.86 0.18
C TYR A 56 -9.16 7.41 -0.07
N GLY A 57 -10.41 7.08 0.26
CA GLY A 57 -10.94 5.71 0.12
C GLY A 57 -10.44 4.71 1.15
N PHE A 58 -9.64 5.13 2.12
CA PHE A 58 -9.13 4.30 3.22
C PHE A 58 -9.75 4.68 4.56
N ILE A 59 -9.84 3.70 5.45
CA ILE A 59 -10.17 3.90 6.87
C ILE A 59 -8.87 3.90 7.66
N TRP A 60 -8.47 5.07 8.15
CA TRP A 60 -7.26 5.27 8.94
C TRP A 60 -7.60 5.13 10.42
N VAL A 61 -6.81 4.30 11.11
CA VAL A 61 -6.99 4.03 12.54
C VAL A 61 -5.73 4.42 13.29
N TRP A 62 -5.90 5.23 14.35
CA TRP A 62 -4.82 5.55 15.28
C TRP A 62 -4.83 4.56 16.44
N PRO A 63 -3.84 3.63 16.55
CA PRO A 63 -3.85 2.58 17.57
C PRO A 63 -3.35 3.05 18.95
N GLY A 64 -2.75 4.25 19.01
CA GLY A 64 -2.19 4.85 20.23
C GLY A 64 -3.23 5.60 21.08
N ASP A 65 -2.72 6.54 21.89
CA ASP A 65 -3.55 7.45 22.67
C ASP A 65 -4.35 8.35 21.72
N LYS A 66 -5.67 8.43 21.95
CA LYS A 66 -6.57 9.22 21.11
C LYS A 66 -6.24 10.71 21.11
N ASP A 67 -5.75 11.23 22.25
CA ASP A 67 -5.42 12.65 22.39
C ASP A 67 -4.13 13.02 21.63
N ALA A 68 -3.34 12.01 21.23
CA ALA A 68 -2.16 12.15 20.40
C ALA A 68 -2.44 11.89 18.90
N ALA A 69 -3.69 11.56 18.54
CA ALA A 69 -4.04 11.28 17.14
C ALA A 69 -3.95 12.56 16.30
N ASP A 70 -3.13 12.50 15.25
CA ASP A 70 -2.95 13.61 14.29
C ASP A 70 -3.24 13.16 12.86
N ALA A 71 -4.33 13.68 12.30
CA ALA A 71 -4.73 13.39 10.93
C ALA A 71 -3.78 14.00 9.86
N ALA A 72 -2.87 14.90 10.25
CA ALA A 72 -1.85 15.44 9.36
C ALA A 72 -0.75 14.41 9.03
N LEU A 73 -0.63 13.34 9.84
CA LEU A 73 0.28 12.23 9.59
C LEU A 73 -0.21 11.24 8.52
N ILE A 74 -1.47 11.36 8.09
CA ILE A 74 -1.99 10.57 6.98
C ILE A 74 -1.26 11.01 5.69
N PRO A 75 -0.67 10.08 4.93
CA PRO A 75 0.01 10.40 3.68
C PRO A 75 -0.87 11.22 2.72
N ASN A 76 -0.27 12.17 2.02
CA ASN A 76 -0.98 12.98 1.05
C ASN A 76 -1.20 12.18 -0.25
N LEU A 77 -2.41 11.71 -0.46
CA LEU A 77 -2.84 10.98 -1.66
C LEU A 77 -3.78 11.86 -2.52
N GLN A 78 -3.39 13.12 -2.73
CA GLN A 78 -4.20 14.11 -3.44
C GLN A 78 -4.68 13.66 -4.84
N TRP A 79 -3.95 12.77 -5.48
CA TRP A 79 -4.34 12.19 -6.76
C TRP A 79 -5.60 11.30 -6.66
N HIS A 80 -5.95 10.78 -5.48
CA HIS A 80 -7.16 9.96 -5.29
C HIS A 80 -8.45 10.76 -5.55
N ASP A 81 -8.47 12.03 -5.17
CA ASP A 81 -9.62 12.91 -5.34
C ASP A 81 -9.52 13.78 -6.61
N ASN A 82 -8.47 13.59 -7.43
CA ASN A 82 -8.23 14.36 -8.64
C ASN A 82 -8.69 13.60 -9.89
N PRO A 83 -9.66 14.12 -10.68
CA PRO A 83 -10.18 13.45 -11.87
C PRO A 83 -9.16 13.29 -13.02
N GLU A 84 -8.01 13.97 -12.95
CA GLU A 84 -6.91 13.78 -13.90
C GLU A 84 -6.12 12.48 -13.63
N TRP A 85 -6.46 11.77 -12.56
CA TRP A 85 -5.84 10.51 -12.18
C TRP A 85 -6.85 9.38 -12.18
N ALA A 86 -6.38 8.18 -12.48
CA ALA A 86 -7.12 6.95 -12.23
C ALA A 86 -6.38 6.13 -11.17
N TYR A 87 -7.14 5.51 -10.28
CA TYR A 87 -6.62 4.63 -9.23
C TYR A 87 -7.47 3.36 -9.16
N ASP A 88 -6.81 2.23 -9.00
CA ASP A 88 -7.44 0.98 -8.55
C ASP A 88 -6.39 0.14 -7.80
N GLY A 89 -6.85 -0.79 -7.01
CA GLY A 89 -5.98 -1.62 -6.19
C GLY A 89 -6.70 -2.81 -5.59
N GLY A 90 -6.09 -3.40 -4.59
CA GLY A 90 -6.58 -4.59 -3.92
C GLY A 90 -6.06 -4.75 -2.50
N LEU A 91 -6.28 -5.93 -1.98
CA LEU A 91 -5.95 -6.32 -0.63
C LEU A 91 -5.45 -7.76 -0.62
N PHE A 92 -4.34 -7.99 0.10
CA PHE A 92 -3.89 -9.34 0.45
C PHE A 92 -3.87 -9.53 1.97
N HIS A 93 -4.12 -10.73 2.42
CA HIS A 93 -3.79 -11.20 3.76
C HIS A 93 -2.57 -12.11 3.64
N ILE A 94 -1.45 -11.73 4.27
CA ILE A 94 -0.15 -12.38 4.12
C ILE A 94 0.27 -12.96 5.46
N LYS A 95 0.73 -14.23 5.47
CA LYS A 95 1.22 -14.92 6.66
C LYS A 95 2.71 -14.66 6.86
N ALA A 96 3.05 -13.39 7.06
CA ALA A 96 4.41 -12.94 7.33
C ALA A 96 4.40 -11.69 8.21
N ASP A 97 5.50 -11.45 8.94
CA ASP A 97 5.74 -10.20 9.66
C ASP A 97 5.73 -9.03 8.68
N TYR A 98 5.06 -7.95 9.02
CA TYR A 98 4.88 -6.77 8.15
C TYR A 98 6.21 -6.12 7.73
N ARG A 99 7.28 -6.29 8.54
CA ARG A 99 8.62 -5.78 8.23
C ARG A 99 9.24 -6.46 7.02
N LEU A 100 8.91 -7.74 6.77
CA LEU A 100 9.40 -8.45 5.58
C LEU A 100 8.83 -7.85 4.30
N MET A 101 7.58 -7.36 4.31
CA MET A 101 7.02 -6.64 3.17
C MET A 101 7.69 -5.27 2.99
N ILE A 102 7.99 -4.55 4.07
CA ILE A 102 8.72 -3.28 3.98
C ILE A 102 10.11 -3.51 3.39
N ASP A 103 10.83 -4.51 3.88
CA ASP A 103 12.17 -4.87 3.37
C ASP A 103 12.10 -5.23 1.88
N ASN A 104 11.11 -6.02 1.46
CA ASN A 104 10.89 -6.38 0.05
C ASN A 104 10.64 -5.14 -0.82
N LEU A 105 9.69 -4.27 -0.44
CA LEU A 105 9.34 -3.07 -1.22
C LEU A 105 10.47 -2.04 -1.30
N MET A 106 11.35 -2.00 -0.29
CA MET A 106 12.49 -1.09 -0.22
C MET A 106 13.76 -1.66 -0.86
N ASP A 107 13.79 -2.96 -1.15
CA ASP A 107 14.88 -3.62 -1.86
C ASP A 107 14.54 -3.84 -3.33
N LEU A 108 15.01 -2.95 -4.21
CA LEU A 108 14.80 -3.03 -5.65
C LEU A 108 15.63 -4.10 -6.35
N THR A 109 16.45 -4.89 -5.64
CA THR A 109 17.36 -5.85 -6.26
C THR A 109 16.73 -7.21 -6.56
N HIS A 110 15.56 -7.51 -5.96
CA HIS A 110 14.83 -8.75 -6.17
C HIS A 110 14.08 -8.83 -7.51
N GLU A 111 13.81 -7.68 -8.16
CA GLU A 111 12.86 -7.56 -9.27
C GLU A 111 13.20 -8.48 -10.45
N THR A 112 14.48 -8.58 -10.84
CA THR A 112 14.91 -9.40 -11.97
C THR A 112 14.73 -10.90 -11.72
N TYR A 113 14.74 -11.31 -10.47
CA TYR A 113 14.63 -12.72 -10.07
C TYR A 113 13.20 -13.12 -9.71
N VAL A 114 12.54 -12.39 -8.82
CA VAL A 114 11.16 -12.68 -8.38
C VAL A 114 10.16 -12.33 -9.49
N HIS A 115 10.36 -11.21 -10.16
CA HIS A 115 9.47 -10.67 -11.20
C HIS A 115 9.99 -10.88 -12.62
N ALA A 116 10.80 -11.92 -12.87
CA ALA A 116 11.41 -12.21 -14.17
C ALA A 116 10.39 -12.29 -15.34
N SER A 117 9.14 -12.67 -15.04
CA SER A 117 8.07 -12.81 -16.04
C SER A 117 7.17 -11.56 -16.19
N SER A 118 7.38 -10.51 -15.41
CA SER A 118 6.50 -9.35 -15.35
C SER A 118 7.21 -8.02 -15.57
N ILE A 119 8.02 -7.56 -14.64
CA ILE A 119 8.68 -6.25 -14.65
C ILE A 119 10.21 -6.32 -14.65
N GLY A 120 10.77 -7.52 -14.48
CA GLY A 120 12.22 -7.75 -14.50
C GLY A 120 12.83 -7.35 -15.84
N GLN A 121 14.03 -6.77 -15.79
CA GLN A 121 14.76 -6.26 -16.94
C GLN A 121 16.26 -6.28 -16.63
N ALA A 122 17.11 -6.63 -17.61
CA ALA A 122 18.56 -6.78 -17.38
C ALA A 122 19.24 -5.51 -16.85
N GLU A 123 18.79 -4.35 -17.30
CA GLU A 123 19.31 -3.05 -16.89
C GLU A 123 19.06 -2.75 -15.40
N ILE A 124 18.10 -3.44 -14.78
CA ILE A 124 17.86 -3.38 -13.34
C ILE A 124 19.07 -3.87 -12.54
N ASP A 125 19.66 -5.01 -12.97
CA ASP A 125 20.82 -5.60 -12.28
C ASP A 125 22.10 -4.76 -12.49
N GLU A 126 22.19 -4.04 -13.60
CA GLU A 126 23.37 -3.25 -13.96
C GLU A 126 23.34 -1.85 -13.32
N THR A 127 22.18 -1.37 -12.86
CA THR A 127 22.01 -0.02 -12.32
C THR A 127 21.96 -0.03 -10.81
N PRO A 128 22.90 0.63 -10.12
CA PRO A 128 22.94 0.64 -8.66
C PRO A 128 21.75 1.40 -8.07
N CYS A 129 21.29 0.93 -6.90
CA CYS A 129 20.35 1.64 -6.07
C CYS A 129 21.08 2.62 -5.14
N LYS A 130 20.41 3.73 -4.81
CA LYS A 130 20.83 4.67 -3.77
C LYS A 130 19.77 4.69 -2.67
N THR A 131 20.20 4.52 -1.42
CA THR A 131 19.32 4.63 -0.26
C THR A 131 19.76 5.79 0.63
N GLU A 132 18.80 6.63 1.03
CA GLU A 132 19.03 7.83 1.83
C GLU A 132 17.96 7.95 2.92
N VAL A 133 18.35 8.51 4.06
CA VAL A 133 17.40 8.92 5.11
C VAL A 133 17.10 10.41 4.92
N ILE A 134 15.83 10.74 4.78
CA ILE A 134 15.34 12.11 4.59
C ILE A 134 14.67 12.58 5.89
N GLY A 135 15.12 13.71 6.40
CA GLY A 135 14.63 14.22 7.68
C GLY A 135 14.96 13.28 8.84
N GLU A 136 13.97 13.02 9.69
CA GLU A 136 14.17 12.22 10.91
C GLU A 136 13.81 10.73 10.74
N SER A 137 12.99 10.38 9.75
CA SER A 137 12.41 9.02 9.69
C SER A 137 12.04 8.50 8.30
N GLU A 138 12.00 9.33 7.26
CA GLU A 138 11.71 8.86 5.91
C GLU A 138 12.94 8.18 5.31
N VAL A 139 12.78 7.00 4.72
CA VAL A 139 13.83 6.31 3.97
C VAL A 139 13.43 6.28 2.50
N VAL A 140 14.37 6.67 1.64
CA VAL A 140 14.16 6.68 0.19
C VAL A 140 15.18 5.79 -0.49
N THR A 141 14.72 4.78 -1.21
CA THR A 141 15.55 3.98 -2.12
C THR A 141 15.19 4.33 -3.55
N SER A 142 16.18 4.64 -4.36
CA SER A 142 15.96 5.06 -5.74
C SER A 142 16.91 4.41 -6.72
N ARG A 143 16.42 4.24 -7.95
CA ARG A 143 17.18 3.77 -9.13
C ARG A 143 16.78 4.61 -10.34
N PHE A 144 17.78 5.06 -11.09
CA PHE A 144 17.61 5.82 -12.32
C PHE A 144 18.39 5.13 -13.43
N MET A 145 17.69 4.68 -14.47
CA MET A 145 18.24 4.02 -15.64
C MET A 145 18.12 4.95 -16.83
N GLU A 146 19.22 5.17 -17.55
CA GLU A 146 19.27 6.12 -18.67
C GLU A 146 19.38 5.41 -20.00
N ASN A 147 18.67 5.90 -21.01
CA ASN A 147 18.78 5.50 -22.41
C ASN A 147 18.60 3.99 -22.62
N ILE A 148 17.57 3.41 -22.00
CA ILE A 148 17.23 1.98 -22.08
C ILE A 148 16.04 1.73 -22.99
N GLU A 149 15.80 0.49 -23.39
CA GLU A 149 14.55 0.11 -24.05
C GLU A 149 13.40 0.13 -23.02
N ALA A 150 12.25 0.73 -23.39
CA ALA A 150 11.08 0.73 -22.53
C ALA A 150 10.52 -0.70 -22.38
N PRO A 151 10.30 -1.22 -21.15
CA PRO A 151 9.61 -2.49 -20.95
C PRO A 151 8.17 -2.47 -21.48
N PRO A 152 7.55 -3.64 -21.73
CA PRO A 152 6.23 -3.73 -22.38
C PRO A 152 5.13 -2.88 -21.70
N PHE A 153 5.12 -2.83 -20.38
CA PHE A 153 4.17 -1.99 -19.62
C PHE A 153 4.33 -0.50 -19.96
N TRP A 154 5.56 0.00 -19.97
CA TRP A 154 5.82 1.41 -20.27
C TRP A 154 5.64 1.75 -21.77
N LYS A 155 5.90 0.81 -22.68
CA LYS A 155 5.53 0.96 -24.10
C LYS A 155 4.01 1.15 -24.24
N MET A 156 3.21 0.33 -23.53
CA MET A 156 1.76 0.48 -23.53
C MET A 156 1.33 1.84 -22.94
N ALA A 157 1.93 2.27 -21.86
CA ALA A 157 1.62 3.55 -21.21
C ALA A 157 1.95 4.75 -22.11
N LEU A 158 3.14 4.75 -22.76
CA LEU A 158 3.54 5.77 -23.72
C LEU A 158 2.53 5.87 -24.87
N ARG A 159 2.21 4.75 -25.54
CA ARG A 159 1.23 4.72 -26.63
C ARG A 159 -0.14 5.23 -26.18
N SER A 160 -0.62 4.81 -25.03
CA SER A 160 -1.93 5.24 -24.51
C SER A 160 -1.99 6.73 -24.20
N ASN A 161 -0.83 7.36 -24.01
CA ASN A 161 -0.69 8.81 -23.80
C ASN A 161 -0.28 9.58 -25.08
N GLY A 162 -0.26 8.90 -26.24
CA GLY A 162 0.08 9.50 -27.52
C GLY A 162 1.58 9.78 -27.72
N LEU A 163 2.44 9.15 -26.94
CA LEU A 163 3.90 9.28 -27.03
C LEU A 163 4.51 8.11 -27.82
N ALA A 164 5.65 8.36 -28.47
CA ALA A 164 6.41 7.32 -29.15
C ALA A 164 6.91 6.28 -28.16
N ASP A 165 6.79 4.99 -28.51
CA ASP A 165 7.13 3.86 -27.64
C ASP A 165 8.27 2.99 -28.19
N ASP A 166 8.80 3.36 -29.35
CA ASP A 166 9.90 2.70 -30.09
C ASP A 166 11.24 3.43 -29.96
N VAL A 167 11.30 4.43 -29.10
CA VAL A 167 12.52 5.20 -28.81
C VAL A 167 13.03 4.87 -27.40
N PRO A 168 14.35 5.05 -27.16
CA PRO A 168 14.92 4.86 -25.83
C PRO A 168 14.30 5.79 -24.78
N VAL A 169 14.29 5.33 -23.53
CA VAL A 169 13.72 6.05 -22.38
C VAL A 169 14.71 6.13 -21.23
N ASP A 170 14.53 7.14 -20.40
CA ASP A 170 15.08 7.20 -19.05
C ASP A 170 13.98 6.68 -18.10
N ARG A 171 14.29 5.67 -17.29
CA ARG A 171 13.36 5.01 -16.35
C ARG A 171 13.78 5.28 -14.92
N TRP A 172 12.82 5.46 -14.03
CA TRP A 172 13.07 5.63 -12.60
C TRP A 172 12.17 4.77 -11.72
N GLN A 173 12.68 4.50 -10.53
CA GLN A 173 11.98 3.92 -9.40
C GLN A 173 12.41 4.68 -8.14
N VAL A 174 11.46 5.23 -7.41
CA VAL A 174 11.71 5.97 -6.17
C VAL A 174 10.75 5.45 -5.10
N CYS A 175 11.27 4.61 -4.21
CA CYS A 175 10.52 4.00 -3.11
C CYS A 175 10.71 4.85 -1.86
N ARG A 176 9.62 5.33 -1.27
CA ARG A 176 9.61 6.14 -0.05
C ARG A 176 8.90 5.39 1.06
N PHE A 177 9.66 5.00 2.07
CA PHE A 177 9.11 4.43 3.29
C PHE A 177 8.89 5.51 4.34
N THR A 178 7.68 5.60 4.85
CA THR A 178 7.31 6.43 6.00
C THR A 178 6.83 5.51 7.14
N PRO A 179 7.50 5.53 8.29
CA PRO A 179 7.07 4.74 9.43
C PRO A 179 5.62 5.02 9.86
N PRO A 180 4.91 4.01 10.39
CA PRO A 180 5.43 2.68 10.70
C PRO A 180 5.36 1.67 9.54
N SER A 181 4.58 1.94 8.47
CA SER A 181 4.26 0.89 7.49
C SER A 181 3.68 1.40 6.17
N HIS A 182 4.07 2.60 5.76
CA HIS A 182 3.63 3.20 4.51
C HIS A 182 4.78 3.21 3.50
N VAL A 183 4.59 2.62 2.33
CA VAL A 183 5.50 2.74 1.20
C VAL A 183 4.75 3.34 0.02
N LEU A 184 5.34 4.35 -0.59
CA LEU A 184 4.89 4.94 -1.85
C LEU A 184 6.01 4.79 -2.86
N ILE A 185 5.70 4.25 -4.05
CA ILE A 185 6.69 4.03 -5.09
C ILE A 185 6.32 4.85 -6.32
N GLU A 186 7.13 5.84 -6.63
CA GLU A 186 7.00 6.60 -7.86
C GLU A 186 7.82 5.93 -8.96
N VAL A 187 7.13 5.53 -10.03
CA VAL A 187 7.72 4.83 -11.16
C VAL A 187 7.33 5.50 -12.47
N GLY A 188 8.24 5.53 -13.42
CA GLY A 188 7.93 6.13 -14.70
C GLY A 188 9.04 6.00 -15.73
N VAL A 189 8.72 6.48 -16.94
CA VAL A 189 9.66 6.64 -18.04
C VAL A 189 9.47 7.99 -18.71
N ALA A 190 10.57 8.56 -19.19
CA ALA A 190 10.58 9.70 -20.09
C ALA A 190 11.38 9.37 -21.35
N HIS A 191 11.12 10.02 -22.49
CA HIS A 191 11.99 9.89 -23.65
C HIS A 191 13.42 10.27 -23.26
N ALA A 192 14.40 9.46 -23.69
CA ALA A 192 15.79 9.65 -23.31
C ALA A 192 16.31 11.05 -23.66
N GLY A 193 17.06 11.63 -22.73
CA GLY A 193 17.62 12.98 -22.88
C GLY A 193 16.63 14.12 -22.75
N LYS A 194 15.40 13.87 -22.24
CA LYS A 194 14.37 14.90 -21.96
C LYS A 194 14.30 15.33 -20.50
N GLY A 195 15.26 14.88 -19.68
CA GLY A 195 15.35 15.22 -18.25
C GLY A 195 14.94 14.10 -17.30
N GLY A 196 14.64 12.91 -17.81
CA GLY A 196 14.35 11.73 -17.00
C GLY A 196 13.20 11.98 -16.02
N TYR A 197 13.46 11.78 -14.73
CA TYR A 197 12.50 12.01 -13.64
C TYR A 197 11.91 13.45 -13.66
N ASP A 198 12.73 14.46 -13.92
CA ASP A 198 12.35 15.88 -13.96
C ASP A 198 11.80 16.33 -15.31
N ALA A 199 11.65 15.43 -16.29
CA ALA A 199 11.09 15.76 -17.60
C ALA A 199 9.70 16.39 -17.49
N ALA A 200 9.36 17.26 -18.44
CA ALA A 200 8.00 17.80 -18.56
C ALA A 200 6.99 16.68 -18.87
N ASP A 201 5.74 16.84 -18.42
CA ASP A 201 4.66 15.84 -18.58
C ASP A 201 4.41 15.40 -20.04
N GLU A 202 4.72 16.27 -21.00
CA GLU A 202 4.62 15.99 -22.44
C GLU A 202 5.67 14.99 -22.96
N HIS A 203 6.66 14.65 -22.15
CA HIS A 203 7.74 13.72 -22.49
C HIS A 203 7.78 12.48 -21.64
N LYS A 204 6.89 12.35 -20.64
CA LYS A 204 6.91 11.26 -19.67
C LYS A 204 5.54 10.66 -19.39
N VAL A 205 5.56 9.43 -18.94
CA VAL A 205 4.43 8.76 -18.27
C VAL A 205 4.91 8.20 -16.95
N TYR A 206 4.08 8.36 -15.92
CA TYR A 206 4.44 7.89 -14.58
C TYR A 206 3.21 7.47 -13.77
N SER A 207 3.49 6.72 -12.71
CA SER A 207 2.49 6.20 -11.79
C SER A 207 3.01 6.27 -10.37
N MET A 208 2.09 6.30 -9.43
CA MET A 208 2.34 6.14 -8.01
C MET A 208 1.80 4.79 -7.56
N VAL A 209 2.66 3.89 -7.11
CA VAL A 209 2.25 2.67 -6.43
C VAL A 209 2.07 2.98 -4.96
N VAL A 210 1.04 2.43 -4.37
CA VAL A 210 0.64 2.65 -2.98
C VAL A 210 0.66 1.33 -2.27
N ASP A 211 1.40 1.27 -1.17
CA ASP A 211 1.62 0.07 -0.41
C ASP A 211 1.46 0.40 1.08
N PHE A 212 0.28 0.09 1.63
CA PHE A 212 -0.02 0.30 3.03
C PHE A 212 -0.15 -1.04 3.73
N ILE A 213 0.68 -1.23 4.76
CA ILE A 213 0.83 -2.50 5.44
C ILE A 213 0.27 -2.35 6.85
N THR A 214 -0.74 -3.17 7.19
CA THR A 214 -1.34 -3.16 8.53
C THR A 214 -0.95 -4.44 9.25
N PRO A 215 -0.09 -4.40 10.30
CA PRO A 215 0.23 -5.55 11.10
C PRO A 215 -1.04 -6.12 11.75
N GLU A 216 -1.21 -7.43 11.73
CA GLU A 216 -2.29 -8.14 12.42
C GLU A 216 -1.76 -8.91 13.63
N THR A 217 -0.69 -9.68 13.41
CA THR A 217 0.06 -10.41 14.44
C THR A 217 1.56 -10.32 14.14
N ASP A 218 2.41 -10.93 14.97
CA ASP A 218 3.86 -11.03 14.70
C ASP A 218 4.20 -11.85 13.45
N GLY A 219 3.24 -12.52 12.85
CA GLY A 219 3.42 -13.38 11.67
C GLY A 219 2.30 -13.25 10.64
N SER A 220 1.52 -12.18 10.68
CA SER A 220 0.51 -11.90 9.67
C SER A 220 0.24 -10.41 9.52
N MET A 221 -0.15 -10.01 8.29
CA MET A 221 -0.45 -8.63 7.94
C MET A 221 -1.56 -8.53 6.91
N TRP A 222 -2.20 -7.36 6.84
CA TRP A 222 -3.05 -6.93 5.75
C TRP A 222 -2.27 -5.96 4.86
N TYR A 223 -2.17 -6.26 3.58
CA TYR A 223 -1.43 -5.48 2.60
C TYR A 223 -2.40 -4.85 1.61
N PHE A 224 -2.60 -3.54 1.74
CA PHE A 224 -3.38 -2.72 0.82
C PHE A 224 -2.45 -2.17 -0.25
N TRP A 225 -2.73 -2.48 -1.50
CA TRP A 225 -1.92 -2.07 -2.63
C TRP A 225 -2.75 -1.41 -3.73
N GLY A 226 -2.15 -0.57 -4.53
CA GLY A 226 -2.79 0.04 -5.68
C GLY A 226 -1.84 0.86 -6.53
N MET A 227 -2.32 1.27 -7.70
CA MET A 227 -1.57 2.15 -8.59
C MET A 227 -2.44 3.31 -9.05
N ALA A 228 -1.95 4.51 -8.79
CA ALA A 228 -2.47 5.75 -9.36
C ALA A 228 -1.68 6.10 -10.63
N ARG A 229 -2.37 6.52 -11.69
CA ARG A 229 -1.75 6.95 -12.94
C ARG A 229 -2.38 8.22 -13.50
N LYS A 230 -1.56 9.05 -14.13
CA LYS A 230 -2.01 10.28 -14.80
C LYS A 230 -2.26 10.06 -16.30
N PHE A 231 -1.65 9.07 -16.93
CA PHE A 231 -1.86 8.77 -18.33
C PHE A 231 -3.19 8.03 -18.56
N ASN A 232 -3.94 8.45 -19.56
CA ASN A 232 -5.22 7.87 -19.99
C ASN A 232 -6.19 7.53 -18.83
N PRO A 233 -6.49 8.48 -17.91
CA PRO A 233 -7.22 8.19 -16.67
C PRO A 233 -8.68 7.76 -16.91
N GLY A 234 -9.28 8.16 -18.05
CA GLY A 234 -10.67 7.82 -18.39
C GLY A 234 -10.87 6.40 -18.93
N ASP A 235 -9.82 5.66 -19.24
CA ASP A 235 -9.94 4.33 -19.82
C ASP A 235 -10.00 3.24 -18.73
N ALA A 236 -11.21 2.70 -18.51
CA ALA A 236 -11.46 1.64 -17.55
C ALA A 236 -10.76 0.32 -17.93
N SER A 237 -10.51 0.05 -19.22
CA SER A 237 -9.82 -1.17 -19.66
C SER A 237 -8.33 -1.13 -19.28
N VAL A 238 -7.70 0.03 -19.39
CA VAL A 238 -6.33 0.26 -18.93
C VAL A 238 -6.25 0.11 -17.40
N THR A 239 -7.24 0.64 -16.67
CA THR A 239 -7.30 0.48 -15.20
C THR A 239 -7.37 -0.99 -14.82
N ALA A 240 -8.26 -1.76 -15.46
CA ALA A 240 -8.41 -3.19 -15.17
C ALA A 240 -7.14 -4.00 -15.52
N ALA A 241 -6.49 -3.70 -16.64
CA ALA A 241 -5.25 -4.36 -17.05
C ALA A 241 -4.09 -4.07 -16.06
N ILE A 242 -3.96 -2.83 -15.61
CA ILE A 242 -2.96 -2.43 -14.61
C ILE A 242 -3.22 -3.15 -13.29
N LYS A 243 -4.46 -3.15 -12.79
CA LYS A 243 -4.83 -3.87 -11.58
C LYS A 243 -4.48 -5.35 -11.65
N GLN A 244 -4.78 -6.01 -12.78
CA GLN A 244 -4.44 -7.41 -12.98
C GLN A 244 -2.92 -7.64 -13.00
N GLY A 245 -2.18 -6.76 -13.66
CA GLY A 245 -0.71 -6.81 -13.69
C GLY A 245 -0.10 -6.65 -12.30
N GLN A 246 -0.54 -5.64 -11.54
CA GLN A 246 -0.08 -5.42 -10.17
C GLN A 246 -0.43 -6.58 -9.24
N HIS A 247 -1.64 -7.13 -9.36
CA HIS A 247 -2.03 -8.31 -8.59
C HIS A 247 -1.09 -9.48 -8.85
N LYS A 248 -0.69 -9.71 -10.11
CA LYS A 248 0.27 -10.76 -10.46
C LYS A 248 1.63 -10.50 -9.80
N ILE A 249 2.19 -9.29 -9.96
CA ILE A 249 3.49 -8.89 -9.40
C ILE A 249 3.52 -9.15 -7.90
N PHE A 250 2.56 -8.59 -7.14
CA PHE A 250 2.53 -8.77 -5.69
C PHE A 250 2.23 -10.21 -5.26
N SER A 251 1.55 -11.01 -6.10
CA SER A 251 1.36 -12.45 -5.80
C SER A 251 2.68 -13.23 -5.88
N GLU A 252 3.62 -12.80 -6.71
CA GLU A 252 4.98 -13.39 -6.81
C GLU A 252 5.77 -13.15 -5.51
N ASP A 253 5.63 -11.96 -4.89
CA ASP A 253 6.25 -11.64 -3.60
C ASP A 253 5.65 -12.42 -2.43
N LEU A 254 4.33 -12.60 -2.42
CA LEU A 254 3.63 -13.26 -1.31
C LEU A 254 4.21 -14.64 -1.00
N GLU A 255 4.43 -15.46 -2.02
CA GLU A 255 4.97 -16.81 -1.85
C GLU A 255 6.36 -16.75 -1.21
N MET A 256 7.20 -15.83 -1.68
CA MET A 256 8.56 -15.66 -1.14
C MET A 256 8.53 -15.22 0.33
N LEU A 257 7.72 -14.24 0.68
CA LEU A 257 7.61 -13.70 2.03
C LEU A 257 7.06 -14.71 3.03
N GLU A 258 6.03 -15.49 2.64
CA GLU A 258 5.48 -16.55 3.51
C GLU A 258 6.47 -17.69 3.73
N LEU A 259 7.29 -18.05 2.73
CA LEU A 259 8.38 -19.02 2.87
C LEU A 259 9.50 -18.49 3.75
N GLN A 260 9.89 -17.22 3.56
CA GLN A 260 10.88 -16.55 4.38
C GLN A 260 10.45 -16.51 5.85
N GLN A 261 9.21 -16.15 6.13
CA GLN A 261 8.65 -16.16 7.49
C GLN A 261 8.75 -17.54 8.15
N ARG A 262 8.45 -18.61 7.42
CA ARG A 262 8.58 -20.00 7.95
C ARG A 262 10.03 -20.32 8.30
N ASN A 263 10.97 -19.98 7.40
CA ASN A 263 12.39 -20.20 7.66
C ASN A 263 12.90 -19.41 8.87
N LEU A 264 12.47 -18.16 9.05
CA LEU A 264 12.85 -17.34 10.20
C LEU A 264 12.25 -17.89 11.51
N ALA A 265 11.04 -18.45 11.48
CA ALA A 265 10.42 -19.09 12.63
C ALA A 265 11.15 -20.39 13.03
N ASP A 266 11.60 -21.18 12.04
CA ASP A 266 12.33 -22.42 12.26
C ASP A 266 13.80 -22.18 12.69
N TYR A 267 14.39 -21.03 12.36
CA TYR A 267 15.78 -20.67 12.63
C TYR A 267 15.89 -19.24 13.19
N PRO A 268 15.40 -19.00 14.43
CA PRO A 268 15.29 -17.65 15.00
C PRO A 268 16.64 -16.95 15.28
N ASP A 269 17.74 -17.69 15.27
CA ASP A 269 19.10 -17.15 15.52
C ASP A 269 19.84 -16.70 14.24
N ARG A 270 19.15 -16.58 13.12
CA ARG A 270 19.73 -16.16 11.83
C ARG A 270 19.44 -14.71 11.50
#